data_5fb2412d63138e5b6b39fa73f37f494a
#
_entry.id   5fb2412d63138e5b6b39fa73f37f494a
#
_cell.length_a   1.000
_cell.length_b   1.000
_cell.length_c   1.000
_cell.angle_alpha   90.00
_cell.angle_beta   90.00
_cell.angle_gamma   90.00
#
_symmetry.space_group_name_H-M   'P 1'
#
loop_
_entity.id
_entity.type
_entity.pdbx_description
1 polymer ?
#
loop_
_entity_poly.entity_id
_entity_poly.type
_entity_poly.pdbx_seq_one_letter_code
_entity_poly.pdbx_strand_id
1 'polypeptide(L)'
;ITVGKDSAETTKDVEVKKYVLKSVAQTKADTFETSITGATKEIKASEITVKNTENNVVVPVKSVSVDSKDATKVTFTTFAGLTDGKTYDVTLDGTTKQVVVSDGKVASVNVNKLTVPVATETEIKLVSKDANGVVLDESAYGSQDASKYDFSLTTNNGYVNGSKLYLNKIGDTATAEVTYK
;
A
#
# COMPACT_ATOMS: atom_id res chain seq x y z
N ILE A 1 -16.71 -59.09 -35.07
CA ILE A 1 -15.79 -58.67 -34.01
C ILE A 1 -15.89 -57.15 -33.94
N THR A 2 -16.62 -56.64 -32.92
CA THR A 2 -16.77 -55.24 -32.70
C THR A 2 -15.67 -54.81 -31.69
N VAL A 3 -14.71 -54.02 -32.15
CA VAL A 3 -13.71 -53.45 -31.26
C VAL A 3 -14.34 -52.21 -30.63
N GLY A 4 -14.69 -52.33 -29.38
CA GLY A 4 -15.13 -51.19 -28.58
C GLY A 4 -13.96 -50.25 -28.39
N LYS A 5 -14.12 -48.99 -28.83
CA LYS A 5 -13.18 -47.91 -28.60
C LYS A 5 -13.52 -47.33 -27.24
N ASP A 6 -12.78 -47.74 -26.21
CA ASP A 6 -12.81 -47.06 -24.91
C ASP A 6 -12.24 -45.65 -25.09
N SER A 7 -13.14 -44.68 -25.26
CA SER A 7 -12.77 -43.25 -25.09
C SER A 7 -12.82 -42.95 -23.61
N ALA A 8 -11.65 -42.86 -22.98
CA ALA A 8 -11.53 -42.27 -21.65
C ALA A 8 -11.84 -40.79 -21.78
N GLU A 9 -13.08 -40.38 -21.55
CA GLU A 9 -13.45 -38.99 -21.36
C GLU A 9 -12.88 -38.54 -20.02
N THR A 10 -11.83 -37.72 -20.07
CA THR A 10 -11.36 -37.01 -18.89
C THR A 10 -12.15 -35.70 -18.77
N THR A 11 -13.26 -35.73 -18.07
CA THR A 11 -13.95 -34.51 -17.66
C THR A 11 -13.11 -33.83 -16.60
N LYS A 12 -12.47 -32.71 -16.96
CA LYS A 12 -11.93 -31.79 -16.00
C LYS A 12 -13.02 -30.80 -15.66
N ASP A 13 -13.42 -30.78 -14.40
CA ASP A 13 -14.27 -29.72 -13.90
C ASP A 13 -13.51 -28.41 -14.00
N VAL A 14 -14.02 -27.50 -14.81
CA VAL A 14 -13.51 -26.14 -14.90
C VAL A 14 -14.15 -25.30 -13.77
N GLU A 15 -13.39 -25.06 -12.70
CA GLU A 15 -13.85 -24.20 -11.62
C GLU A 15 -13.99 -22.77 -12.12
N VAL A 16 -15.20 -22.23 -12.08
CA VAL A 16 -15.48 -20.84 -12.43
C VAL A 16 -15.16 -19.97 -11.21
N LYS A 17 -14.04 -19.27 -11.25
CA LYS A 17 -13.64 -18.32 -10.21
C LYS A 17 -14.31 -16.97 -10.42
N LYS A 18 -14.83 -16.41 -9.34
CA LYS A 18 -15.44 -15.08 -9.33
C LYS A 18 -14.41 -14.00 -9.63
N TYR A 19 -13.20 -14.17 -9.09
CA TYR A 19 -12.06 -13.28 -9.28
C TYR A 19 -10.79 -14.08 -9.56
N VAL A 20 -9.86 -13.49 -10.30
CA VAL A 20 -8.49 -14.02 -10.43
C VAL A 20 -7.51 -12.94 -10.01
N LEU A 21 -6.75 -13.22 -8.97
CA LEU A 21 -5.71 -12.31 -8.48
C LEU A 21 -4.55 -12.27 -9.47
N LYS A 22 -4.27 -11.09 -10.05
CA LYS A 22 -3.21 -10.87 -11.04
C LYS A 22 -1.89 -10.47 -10.42
N SER A 23 -1.94 -9.49 -9.50
CA SER A 23 -0.75 -8.95 -8.85
C SER A 23 -1.05 -8.52 -7.43
N VAL A 24 -0.01 -8.49 -6.61
CA VAL A 24 -0.01 -7.92 -5.25
C VAL A 24 1.25 -7.09 -5.11
N ALA A 25 1.14 -5.88 -4.58
CA ALA A 25 2.26 -5.01 -4.25
C ALA A 25 2.04 -4.36 -2.89
N GLN A 26 3.07 -4.30 -2.07
CA GLN A 26 3.06 -3.54 -0.83
C GLN A 26 3.19 -2.05 -1.15
N THR A 27 2.38 -1.20 -0.53
CA THR A 27 2.43 0.27 -0.68
C THR A 27 2.80 0.98 0.62
N LYS A 28 2.39 0.41 1.77
CA LYS A 28 2.77 0.85 3.12
C LYS A 28 3.05 -0.40 3.98
N ALA A 29 3.55 -0.22 5.18
CA ALA A 29 3.90 -1.31 6.09
C ALA A 29 2.77 -2.35 6.28
N ASP A 30 1.52 -1.91 6.30
CA ASP A 30 0.32 -2.72 6.49
C ASP A 30 -0.65 -2.69 5.30
N THR A 31 -0.31 -2.01 4.21
CA THR A 31 -1.23 -1.73 3.09
C THR A 31 -0.70 -2.32 1.79
N PHE A 32 -1.59 -2.97 1.06
CA PHE A 32 -1.29 -3.68 -0.18
C PHE A 32 -2.30 -3.32 -1.26
N GLU A 33 -1.80 -3.09 -2.46
CA GLU A 33 -2.61 -2.97 -3.68
C GLU A 33 -2.58 -4.27 -4.47
N THR A 34 -3.75 -4.68 -4.95
CA THR A 34 -3.91 -5.86 -5.80
C THR A 34 -4.63 -5.49 -7.08
N SER A 35 -4.33 -6.19 -8.16
CA SER A 35 -5.16 -6.19 -9.36
C SER A 35 -5.82 -7.54 -9.56
N ILE A 36 -7.09 -7.51 -9.99
CA ILE A 36 -7.91 -8.69 -10.23
C ILE A 36 -8.48 -8.69 -11.65
N THR A 37 -8.82 -9.89 -12.15
CA THR A 37 -9.76 -10.01 -13.29
C THR A 37 -11.17 -10.16 -12.74
N GLY A 38 -12.13 -9.61 -13.46
CA GLY A 38 -13.50 -9.53 -12.99
C GLY A 38 -13.74 -8.24 -12.21
N ALA A 39 -14.71 -7.44 -12.63
CA ALA A 39 -15.08 -6.25 -11.92
C ALA A 39 -15.96 -6.60 -10.72
N THR A 40 -15.66 -6.01 -9.57
CA THR A 40 -16.47 -6.15 -8.37
C THR A 40 -16.73 -4.79 -7.73
N LYS A 41 -17.84 -4.68 -7.04
CA LYS A 41 -18.12 -3.50 -6.21
C LYS A 41 -17.70 -3.71 -4.75
N GLU A 42 -17.52 -4.96 -4.32
CA GLU A 42 -17.22 -5.29 -2.94
C GLU A 42 -16.44 -6.60 -2.86
N ILE A 43 -15.39 -6.59 -2.05
CA ILE A 43 -14.68 -7.78 -1.56
C ILE A 43 -14.59 -7.65 -0.04
N LYS A 44 -14.96 -8.70 0.68
CA LYS A 44 -14.89 -8.72 2.15
C LYS A 44 -13.48 -9.08 2.62
N ALA A 45 -13.08 -8.54 3.77
CA ALA A 45 -11.79 -8.86 4.37
C ALA A 45 -11.58 -10.37 4.59
N SER A 46 -12.64 -11.11 4.88
CA SER A 46 -12.62 -12.56 5.07
C SER A 46 -12.37 -13.37 3.79
N GLU A 47 -12.49 -12.76 2.61
CA GLU A 47 -12.22 -13.40 1.32
C GLU A 47 -10.74 -13.35 0.94
N ILE A 48 -9.94 -12.49 1.62
CA ILE A 48 -8.50 -12.38 1.41
C ILE A 48 -7.75 -13.07 2.53
N THR A 49 -6.88 -14.00 2.19
CA THR A 49 -5.97 -14.65 3.14
C THR A 49 -4.55 -14.19 2.89
N VAL A 50 -3.88 -13.71 3.93
CA VAL A 50 -2.45 -13.34 3.92
C VAL A 50 -1.70 -14.30 4.83
N LYS A 51 -0.78 -15.08 4.28
CA LYS A 51 -0.09 -16.15 5.01
C LYS A 51 1.41 -16.07 4.79
N ASN A 52 2.17 -16.10 5.88
CA ASN A 52 3.62 -16.19 5.83
C ASN A 52 4.05 -17.55 5.25
N THR A 53 4.94 -17.54 4.26
CA THR A 53 5.38 -18.76 3.56
C THR A 53 6.31 -19.65 4.39
N GLU A 54 7.01 -19.08 5.39
CA GLU A 54 7.97 -19.83 6.19
C GLU A 54 7.32 -20.60 7.37
N ASN A 55 6.38 -19.94 8.06
CA ASN A 55 5.80 -20.48 9.30
C ASN A 55 4.30 -20.76 9.20
N ASN A 56 3.68 -20.49 8.03
CA ASN A 56 2.26 -20.68 7.76
C ASN A 56 1.30 -19.84 8.63
N VAL A 57 1.81 -18.84 9.36
CA VAL A 57 0.99 -17.96 10.17
C VAL A 57 0.13 -17.08 9.26
N VAL A 58 -1.17 -17.05 9.52
CA VAL A 58 -2.14 -16.21 8.82
C VAL A 58 -2.21 -14.86 9.53
N VAL A 59 -2.05 -13.78 8.75
CA VAL A 59 -2.21 -12.40 9.25
C VAL A 59 -3.62 -11.93 8.90
N PRO A 60 -4.42 -11.50 9.87
CA PRO A 60 -5.78 -11.06 9.61
C PRO A 60 -5.82 -9.77 8.78
N VAL A 61 -6.73 -9.74 7.80
CA VAL A 61 -7.04 -8.54 7.01
C VAL A 61 -8.02 -7.68 7.79
N LYS A 62 -7.69 -6.40 7.92
CA LYS A 62 -8.46 -5.40 8.67
C LYS A 62 -9.57 -4.78 7.82
N SER A 63 -9.22 -4.36 6.61
CA SER A 63 -10.14 -3.68 5.70
C SER A 63 -9.79 -3.94 4.25
N VAL A 64 -10.79 -3.81 3.39
CA VAL A 64 -10.67 -3.91 1.94
C VAL A 64 -11.42 -2.76 1.30
N SER A 65 -10.85 -2.18 0.26
CA SER A 65 -11.46 -1.12 -0.54
C SER A 65 -11.26 -1.41 -2.01
N VAL A 66 -12.33 -1.35 -2.78
CA VAL A 66 -12.28 -1.41 -4.25
C VAL A 66 -12.23 0.02 -4.78
N ASP A 67 -11.34 0.28 -5.74
CA ASP A 67 -11.22 1.61 -6.34
C ASP A 67 -12.53 1.98 -7.07
N SER A 68 -13.04 3.18 -6.80
CA SER A 68 -14.33 3.65 -7.35
C SER A 68 -14.28 3.93 -8.85
N LYS A 69 -13.10 4.13 -9.42
CA LYS A 69 -12.88 4.43 -10.85
C LYS A 69 -12.41 3.20 -11.61
N ASP A 70 -11.75 2.26 -10.92
CA ASP A 70 -11.22 1.05 -11.51
C ASP A 70 -11.52 -0.17 -10.60
N ALA A 71 -12.65 -0.80 -10.83
CA ALA A 71 -13.13 -1.95 -10.05
C ALA A 71 -12.23 -3.20 -10.14
N THR A 72 -11.14 -3.15 -10.91
CA THR A 72 -10.11 -4.20 -10.94
C THR A 72 -8.99 -3.95 -9.94
N LYS A 73 -8.93 -2.76 -9.33
CA LYS A 73 -7.96 -2.39 -8.30
C LYS A 73 -8.57 -2.53 -6.92
N VAL A 74 -7.91 -3.28 -6.09
CA VAL A 74 -8.35 -3.57 -4.71
C VAL A 74 -7.21 -3.29 -3.75
N THR A 75 -7.47 -2.45 -2.75
CA THR A 75 -6.54 -2.18 -1.65
C THR A 75 -7.00 -2.89 -0.41
N PHE A 76 -6.12 -3.58 0.29
CA PHE A 76 -6.40 -4.13 1.60
C PHE A 76 -5.35 -3.74 2.63
N THR A 77 -5.75 -3.70 3.90
CA THR A 77 -4.86 -3.46 5.04
C THR A 77 -4.90 -4.63 6.00
N THR A 78 -3.78 -4.90 6.66
CA THR A 78 -3.68 -5.88 7.75
C THR A 78 -3.79 -5.21 9.12
N PHE A 79 -4.11 -5.96 10.18
CA PHE A 79 -4.18 -5.42 11.55
C PHE A 79 -2.80 -5.05 12.11
N ALA A 80 -1.75 -5.69 11.63
CA ALA A 80 -0.37 -5.41 11.98
C ALA A 80 0.50 -5.38 10.74
N GLY A 81 1.62 -4.69 10.81
CA GLY A 81 2.67 -4.76 9.79
C GLY A 81 3.16 -6.20 9.62
N LEU A 82 3.52 -6.56 8.42
CA LEU A 82 4.12 -7.84 8.11
C LEU A 82 5.62 -7.80 8.46
N THR A 83 6.21 -8.96 8.68
CA THR A 83 7.64 -9.05 9.02
C THR A 83 8.52 -8.64 7.85
N ASP A 84 9.44 -7.72 8.08
CA ASP A 84 10.35 -7.17 7.09
C ASP A 84 11.14 -8.26 6.36
N GLY A 85 11.25 -8.12 5.05
CA GLY A 85 12.01 -9.01 4.17
C GLY A 85 11.41 -10.40 3.98
N LYS A 86 10.25 -10.72 4.58
CA LYS A 86 9.61 -12.02 4.44
C LYS A 86 8.63 -12.08 3.28
N THR A 87 8.40 -13.29 2.79
CA THR A 87 7.47 -13.57 1.70
C THR A 87 6.12 -14.03 2.25
N TYR A 88 5.06 -13.49 1.70
CA TYR A 88 3.69 -13.85 2.05
C TYR A 88 2.91 -14.29 0.82
N ASP A 89 2.11 -15.32 0.99
CA ASP A 89 1.08 -15.73 0.05
C ASP A 89 -0.18 -14.89 0.30
N VAL A 90 -0.67 -14.22 -0.73
CA VAL A 90 -1.96 -13.53 -0.71
C VAL A 90 -2.91 -14.32 -1.60
N THR A 91 -4.00 -14.81 -1.04
CA THR A 91 -4.99 -15.64 -1.71
C THR A 91 -6.33 -14.94 -1.74
N LEU A 92 -6.96 -14.90 -2.92
CA LEU A 92 -8.32 -14.46 -3.15
C LEU A 92 -8.99 -15.44 -4.11
N ASP A 93 -10.17 -15.95 -3.74
CA ASP A 93 -10.97 -16.86 -4.56
C ASP A 93 -10.14 -18.02 -5.16
N GLY A 94 -9.33 -18.67 -4.33
CA GLY A 94 -8.47 -19.79 -4.72
C GLY A 94 -7.29 -19.43 -5.65
N THR A 95 -7.07 -18.16 -5.98
CA THR A 95 -5.86 -17.71 -6.66
C THR A 95 -4.87 -17.08 -5.68
N THR A 96 -3.61 -17.49 -5.79
CA THR A 96 -2.54 -17.02 -4.89
C THR A 96 -1.46 -16.26 -5.65
N LYS A 97 -0.99 -15.15 -5.07
CA LYS A 97 0.18 -14.40 -5.50
C LYS A 97 1.09 -14.15 -4.31
N GLN A 98 2.39 -14.18 -4.55
CA GLN A 98 3.38 -13.87 -3.53
C GLN A 98 3.75 -12.39 -3.53
N VAL A 99 4.01 -11.86 -2.35
CA VAL A 99 4.59 -10.55 -2.13
C VAL A 99 5.77 -10.68 -1.16
N VAL A 100 6.89 -10.06 -1.53
CA VAL A 100 8.03 -9.89 -0.62
C VAL A 100 7.85 -8.55 0.07
N VAL A 101 7.80 -8.59 1.40
CA VAL A 101 7.63 -7.39 2.23
C VAL A 101 8.94 -6.59 2.23
N SER A 102 8.83 -5.26 2.24
CA SER A 102 9.97 -4.34 2.40
C SER A 102 10.91 -4.78 3.54
N ASP A 103 12.20 -4.60 3.34
CA ASP A 103 13.21 -4.86 4.38
C ASP A 103 13.33 -3.72 5.42
N GLY A 104 12.48 -2.71 5.31
CA GLY A 104 12.41 -1.58 6.22
C GLY A 104 13.53 -0.56 6.06
N LYS A 105 14.41 -0.72 5.06
CA LYS A 105 15.53 0.23 4.85
C LYS A 105 15.08 1.46 4.10
N VAL A 106 15.30 2.63 4.72
CA VAL A 106 14.99 3.92 4.10
C VAL A 106 15.96 4.19 2.94
N ALA A 107 15.40 4.41 1.75
CA ALA A 107 16.15 4.80 0.55
C ALA A 107 15.92 6.27 0.16
N SER A 108 14.78 6.86 0.57
CA SER A 108 14.49 8.27 0.30
C SER A 108 13.61 8.87 1.39
N VAL A 109 13.78 10.17 1.62
CA VAL A 109 12.90 11.01 2.45
C VAL A 109 12.50 12.25 1.67
N ASN A 110 11.23 12.61 1.76
CA ASN A 110 10.65 13.75 1.07
C ASN A 110 9.51 14.35 1.90
N VAL A 111 8.98 15.47 1.44
CA VAL A 111 7.72 16.00 1.94
C VAL A 111 6.56 15.55 1.04
N ASN A 112 5.37 15.44 1.62
CA ASN A 112 4.17 14.96 0.92
C ASN A 112 3.64 15.93 -0.14
N LYS A 113 4.04 17.22 -0.10
CA LYS A 113 3.54 18.28 -1.00
C LYS A 113 4.65 19.23 -1.40
N LEU A 114 4.76 19.50 -2.69
CA LEU A 114 5.66 20.49 -3.28
C LEU A 114 4.93 21.81 -3.62
N THR A 115 3.60 21.79 -3.63
CA THR A 115 2.76 22.97 -3.85
C THR A 115 1.61 22.97 -2.86
N VAL A 116 1.26 24.13 -2.37
CA VAL A 116 0.14 24.31 -1.44
C VAL A 116 -0.74 25.48 -1.92
N PRO A 117 -2.06 25.39 -1.72
CA PRO A 117 -2.96 26.50 -2.06
C PRO A 117 -2.68 27.70 -1.16
N VAL A 118 -2.80 28.90 -1.71
CA VAL A 118 -2.70 30.16 -0.93
C VAL A 118 -3.88 30.31 0.01
N ALA A 119 -3.69 31.07 1.09
CA ALA A 119 -4.72 31.39 2.08
C ALA A 119 -5.42 30.13 2.66
N THR A 120 -4.71 29.01 2.71
CA THR A 120 -5.25 27.75 3.20
C THR A 120 -4.22 27.03 4.07
N GLU A 121 -4.58 26.69 5.31
CA GLU A 121 -3.75 25.85 6.15
C GLU A 121 -3.60 24.45 5.52
N THR A 122 -2.38 24.07 5.23
CA THR A 122 -2.06 22.80 4.57
C THR A 122 -1.12 21.98 5.42
N GLU A 123 -1.52 20.76 5.76
CA GLU A 123 -0.68 19.84 6.53
C GLU A 123 0.53 19.38 5.72
N ILE A 124 1.72 19.56 6.28
CA ILE A 124 2.99 19.11 5.70
C ILE A 124 3.48 17.90 6.47
N LYS A 125 3.79 16.82 5.73
CA LYS A 125 4.25 15.55 6.28
C LYS A 125 5.59 15.16 5.67
N LEU A 126 6.41 14.55 6.50
CA LEU A 126 7.54 13.73 6.07
C LEU A 126 7.00 12.43 5.49
N VAL A 127 7.62 11.95 4.42
CA VAL A 127 7.37 10.63 3.83
C VAL A 127 8.70 9.96 3.56
N SER A 128 8.97 8.84 4.21
CA SER A 128 10.13 8.00 3.90
C SER A 128 9.69 6.76 3.12
N LYS A 129 10.55 6.33 2.19
CA LYS A 129 10.30 5.16 1.34
C LYS A 129 11.53 4.28 1.24
N ASP A 130 11.30 2.99 1.02
CA ASP A 130 12.34 2.06 0.62
C ASP A 130 12.72 2.22 -0.88
N ALA A 131 13.65 1.39 -1.34
CA ALA A 131 14.10 1.39 -2.74
C ALA A 131 13.01 0.97 -3.75
N ASN A 132 11.95 0.30 -3.29
CA ASN A 132 10.81 -0.13 -4.10
C ASN A 132 9.63 0.86 -4.05
N GLY A 133 9.79 1.96 -3.31
CA GLY A 133 8.76 2.98 -3.17
C GLY A 133 7.71 2.69 -2.09
N VAL A 134 7.89 1.65 -1.30
CA VAL A 134 7.03 1.34 -0.14
C VAL A 134 7.18 2.43 0.91
N VAL A 135 6.09 3.01 1.35
CA VAL A 135 6.09 4.02 2.40
C VAL A 135 6.35 3.35 3.75
N LEU A 136 7.49 3.71 4.36
CA LEU A 136 7.92 3.19 5.66
C LEU A 136 7.44 4.07 6.82
N ASP A 137 7.41 5.39 6.60
CA ASP A 137 6.91 6.36 7.56
C ASP A 137 6.22 7.52 6.85
N GLU A 138 5.13 8.01 7.44
CA GLU A 138 4.39 9.19 7.02
C GLU A 138 3.97 9.96 8.27
N SER A 139 4.75 10.96 8.66
CA SER A 139 4.55 11.70 9.91
C SER A 139 4.34 13.19 9.65
N ALA A 140 3.37 13.81 10.33
CA ALA A 140 3.15 15.24 10.26
C ALA A 140 4.36 16.02 10.84
N TYR A 141 4.64 17.20 10.31
CA TYR A 141 5.68 18.09 10.84
C TYR A 141 5.49 18.30 12.35
N GLY A 142 6.55 18.10 13.10
CA GLY A 142 6.55 18.15 14.57
C GLY A 142 6.10 16.86 15.27
N SER A 143 5.68 15.81 14.51
CA SER A 143 5.26 14.51 15.06
C SER A 143 6.15 13.34 14.61
N GLN A 144 7.20 13.63 13.82
CA GLN A 144 8.15 12.62 13.37
C GLN A 144 8.98 12.06 14.53
N ASP A 145 9.46 10.82 14.35
CA ASP A 145 10.44 10.24 15.28
C ASP A 145 11.77 10.99 15.19
N ALA A 146 12.04 11.86 16.18
CA ALA A 146 13.25 12.68 16.24
C ALA A 146 14.55 11.88 16.38
N SER A 147 14.48 10.58 16.74
CA SER A 147 15.66 9.71 16.74
C SER A 147 16.07 9.27 15.34
N LYS A 148 15.12 9.29 14.39
CA LYS A 148 15.32 8.85 13.01
C LYS A 148 15.37 9.98 12.00
N TYR A 149 14.66 11.09 12.27
CA TYR A 149 14.49 12.17 11.30
C TYR A 149 14.72 13.53 11.90
N ASP A 150 15.45 14.37 11.19
CA ASP A 150 15.40 15.81 11.35
C ASP A 150 14.45 16.39 10.31
N PHE A 151 13.52 17.22 10.75
CA PHE A 151 12.55 17.86 9.86
C PHE A 151 12.38 19.32 10.27
N SER A 152 12.76 20.25 9.39
CA SER A 152 12.55 21.68 9.57
C SER A 152 11.58 22.21 8.51
N LEU A 153 10.79 23.20 8.88
CA LEU A 153 9.83 23.88 8.00
C LEU A 153 9.84 25.38 8.30
N THR A 154 10.21 26.18 7.30
CA THR A 154 10.28 27.63 7.40
C THR A 154 9.53 28.28 6.25
N THR A 155 9.10 29.55 6.40
CA THR A 155 8.42 30.30 5.34
C THR A 155 8.94 31.74 5.29
N ASN A 156 8.96 32.31 4.08
CA ASN A 156 9.35 33.71 3.87
C ASN A 156 8.19 34.68 4.16
N ASN A 157 6.94 34.25 3.95
CA ASN A 157 5.76 35.09 4.15
C ASN A 157 4.53 34.22 4.39
N GLY A 158 4.12 34.15 5.64
CA GLY A 158 3.08 33.25 6.13
C GLY A 158 3.41 32.78 7.54
N TYR A 159 2.92 31.64 7.92
CA TYR A 159 3.22 31.05 9.22
C TYR A 159 3.17 29.52 9.18
N VAL A 160 3.81 28.91 10.17
CA VAL A 160 3.69 27.50 10.49
C VAL A 160 2.99 27.38 11.84
N ASN A 161 1.89 26.65 11.89
CA ASN A 161 1.10 26.39 13.09
C ASN A 161 0.96 24.90 13.30
N GLY A 162 1.71 24.34 14.27
CA GLY A 162 1.82 22.89 14.41
C GLY A 162 2.35 22.27 13.12
N SER A 163 1.64 21.30 12.55
CA SER A 163 1.99 20.64 11.29
C SER A 163 1.51 21.36 10.04
N LYS A 164 0.86 22.52 10.18
CA LYS A 164 0.21 23.23 9.08
C LYS A 164 1.00 24.44 8.63
N LEU A 165 1.22 24.52 7.31
CA LEU A 165 1.79 25.65 6.61
C LEU A 165 0.66 26.52 6.03
N TYR A 166 0.77 27.84 6.19
CA TYR A 166 -0.09 28.84 5.56
C TYR A 166 0.77 29.86 4.81
N LEU A 167 0.46 30.09 3.52
CA LEU A 167 1.07 31.09 2.66
C LEU A 167 0.04 32.15 2.27
N ASN A 168 0.44 33.44 2.28
CA ASN A 168 -0.50 34.55 2.13
C ASN A 168 -0.93 34.77 0.67
N LYS A 169 -0.01 34.64 -0.30
CA LYS A 169 -0.24 34.97 -1.72
C LYS A 169 0.59 34.12 -2.66
N ILE A 170 0.23 34.16 -3.94
CA ILE A 170 1.02 33.53 -5.00
C ILE A 170 2.44 34.11 -5.03
N GLY A 171 3.44 33.24 -5.09
CA GLY A 171 4.87 33.59 -5.06
C GLY A 171 5.50 33.50 -3.67
N ASP A 172 4.71 33.35 -2.60
CA ASP A 172 5.26 33.01 -1.31
C ASP A 172 5.83 31.59 -1.32
N THR A 173 6.88 31.37 -0.54
CA THR A 173 7.60 30.09 -0.49
C THR A 173 7.77 29.61 0.94
N ALA A 174 7.89 28.30 1.07
CA ALA A 174 8.36 27.66 2.28
C ALA A 174 9.50 26.70 1.92
N THR A 175 10.42 26.53 2.86
CA THR A 175 11.51 25.56 2.78
C THR A 175 11.26 24.45 3.78
N ALA A 176 11.23 23.23 3.31
CA ALA A 176 11.16 22.04 4.11
C ALA A 176 12.45 21.23 3.92
N GLU A 177 13.17 20.97 4.99
CA GLU A 177 14.39 20.16 4.99
C GLU A 177 14.15 18.92 5.83
N VAL A 178 14.39 17.76 5.23
CA VAL A 178 14.21 16.47 5.87
C VAL A 178 15.48 15.65 5.72
N THR A 179 15.98 15.11 6.83
CA THR A 179 17.16 14.24 6.87
C THR A 179 16.84 12.96 7.65
N TYR A 180 17.22 11.82 7.10
CA TYR A 180 17.25 10.54 7.80
C TYR A 180 18.64 10.36 8.44
N LYS A 181 18.68 9.98 9.74
CA LYS A 181 19.90 9.83 10.56
C LYS A 181 20.53 8.46 10.44
#